data_8823894bd8b627c9f20a6af04c73b59f
#
_entry.id   8823894bd8b627c9f20a6af04c73b59f
#
_cell.length_a   1.000
_cell.length_b   1.000
_cell.length_c   1.000
_cell.angle_alpha   90.00
_cell.angle_beta   90.00
_cell.angle_gamma   90.00
#
_symmetry.space_group_name_H-M   'P 1'
#
loop_
_entity.id
_entity.type
_entity.pdbx_description
1 polymer ?
#
loop_
_entity_poly.entity_id
_entity_poly.type
_entity_poly.pdbx_seq_one_letter_code
_entity_poly.pdbx_strand_id
1 'polypeptide(L)'
;KTLYEIWKNLDSQVIYHSSVTGMGELMKNGCTTCFDHHYVFPQGQAEGLLDAQFAAAEDLGIRMYASRGSMDLSKKDGGLPPDSVVQTVDEILRDCQRAVETYHDPSRFSMRMVALAPCSPFSVSEELLRQSAILARDLGVRLHTHLCETKDEERFVRERCGMRPLEYMESLGWIGPDVWY
;
A
#
# COMPACT_ATOMS: atom_id res chain seq x y z
N LYS A 1 -13.32 -9.70 7.02
CA LYS A 1 -12.92 -10.08 8.39
C LYS A 1 -12.27 -11.47 8.43
N THR A 2 -12.79 -12.45 7.68
CA THR A 2 -12.25 -13.83 7.64
C THR A 2 -10.83 -13.89 7.07
N LEU A 3 -10.50 -13.05 6.10
CA LEU A 3 -9.20 -13.05 5.41
C LEU A 3 -8.04 -12.63 6.32
N TYR A 4 -8.23 -11.76 7.29
CA TYR A 4 -7.17 -11.34 8.20
C TYR A 4 -6.56 -12.50 9.00
N GLU A 5 -7.35 -13.52 9.33
CA GLU A 5 -6.87 -14.73 10.01
C GLU A 5 -5.95 -15.58 9.12
N ILE A 6 -6.10 -15.47 7.80
CA ILE A 6 -5.23 -16.09 6.81
C ILE A 6 -4.02 -15.20 6.56
N TRP A 7 -4.24 -13.92 6.32
CA TRP A 7 -3.22 -12.95 5.96
C TRP A 7 -2.17 -12.68 7.04
N LYS A 8 -2.49 -12.90 8.32
CA LYS A 8 -1.48 -12.81 9.40
C LYS A 8 -0.32 -13.81 9.25
N ASN A 9 -0.46 -14.83 8.38
CA ASN A 9 0.55 -15.84 8.11
C ASN A 9 1.33 -15.58 6.81
N LEU A 10 1.14 -14.43 6.16
CA LEU A 10 1.89 -14.07 4.96
C LEU A 10 3.38 -13.92 5.30
N ASP A 11 4.20 -14.56 4.51
CA ASP A 11 5.66 -14.44 4.52
C ASP A 11 6.18 -14.20 3.09
N SER A 12 7.49 -14.03 2.95
CA SER A 12 8.12 -13.75 1.66
C SER A 12 7.94 -14.89 0.65
N GLN A 13 7.88 -16.15 1.10
CA GLN A 13 7.66 -17.30 0.20
C GLN A 13 6.23 -17.29 -0.36
N VAL A 14 5.24 -17.07 0.51
CA VAL A 14 3.84 -16.97 0.09
C VAL A 14 3.66 -15.80 -0.87
N ILE A 15 4.24 -14.63 -0.57
CA ILE A 15 4.16 -13.46 -1.43
C ILE A 15 4.84 -13.73 -2.79
N TYR A 16 6.04 -14.30 -2.80
CA TYR A 16 6.73 -14.63 -4.05
C TYR A 16 5.89 -15.53 -4.96
N HIS A 17 5.42 -16.68 -4.43
CA HIS A 17 4.67 -17.65 -5.24
C HIS A 17 3.30 -17.14 -5.68
N SER A 18 2.60 -16.39 -4.83
CA SER A 18 1.33 -15.76 -5.21
C SER A 18 1.53 -14.68 -6.27
N SER A 19 2.61 -13.89 -6.17
CA SER A 19 2.98 -12.88 -7.17
C SER A 19 3.34 -13.51 -8.51
N VAL A 20 4.15 -14.56 -8.52
CA VAL A 20 4.45 -15.33 -9.75
C VAL A 20 3.15 -15.83 -10.40
N THR A 21 2.25 -16.39 -9.61
CA THR A 21 0.96 -16.90 -10.12
C THR A 21 0.10 -15.78 -10.70
N GLY A 22 -0.12 -14.70 -9.94
CA GLY A 22 -0.95 -13.58 -10.36
C GLY A 22 -0.39 -12.85 -11.58
N MET A 23 0.89 -12.49 -11.56
CA MET A 23 1.55 -11.82 -12.67
C MET A 23 1.63 -12.73 -13.90
N GLY A 24 1.90 -14.04 -13.71
CA GLY A 24 1.91 -15.01 -14.81
C GLY A 24 0.55 -15.09 -15.52
N GLU A 25 -0.55 -15.10 -14.79
CA GLU A 25 -1.90 -15.04 -15.37
C GLU A 25 -2.16 -13.72 -16.11
N LEU A 26 -1.72 -12.59 -15.57
CA LEU A 26 -1.81 -11.31 -16.26
C LEU A 26 -1.04 -11.34 -17.59
N MET A 27 0.18 -11.86 -17.61
CA MET A 27 1.01 -11.97 -18.83
C MET A 27 0.39 -12.89 -19.88
N LYS A 28 -0.20 -14.01 -19.51
CA LYS A 28 -0.96 -14.91 -20.41
C LYS A 28 -2.10 -14.18 -21.10
N ASN A 29 -2.65 -13.16 -20.47
CA ASN A 29 -3.70 -12.31 -21.04
C ASN A 29 -3.17 -11.02 -21.70
N GLY A 30 -1.86 -10.92 -21.94
CA GLY A 30 -1.23 -9.83 -22.70
C GLY A 30 -0.81 -8.62 -21.85
N CYS A 31 -0.88 -8.68 -20.51
CA CYS A 31 -0.39 -7.61 -19.67
C CYS A 31 1.14 -7.58 -19.67
N THR A 32 1.70 -6.39 -19.86
CA THR A 32 3.15 -6.13 -19.79
C THR A 32 3.55 -5.27 -18.61
N THR A 33 2.57 -4.76 -17.88
CA THR A 33 2.74 -3.90 -16.70
C THR A 33 1.65 -4.22 -15.71
N CYS A 34 2.00 -4.37 -14.43
CA CYS A 34 1.04 -4.50 -13.35
C CYS A 34 1.30 -3.45 -12.27
N PHE A 35 0.24 -3.06 -11.59
CA PHE A 35 0.26 -2.36 -10.32
C PHE A 35 -0.33 -3.31 -9.27
N ASP A 36 0.31 -3.40 -8.12
CA ASP A 36 -0.20 -4.18 -7.00
C ASP A 36 -0.26 -3.33 -5.73
N HIS A 37 -1.43 -3.32 -5.09
CA HIS A 37 -1.64 -2.64 -3.81
C HIS A 37 -1.52 -3.65 -2.66
N HIS A 38 -0.29 -4.06 -2.34
CA HIS A 38 -0.02 -4.89 -1.17
C HIS A 38 0.05 -4.03 0.09
N TYR A 39 -0.86 -4.27 1.04
CA TYR A 39 -0.99 -3.46 2.26
C TYR A 39 -1.00 -4.29 3.56
N VAL A 40 -0.85 -5.60 3.47
CA VAL A 40 -0.84 -6.49 4.64
C VAL A 40 0.59 -6.87 5.00
N PHE A 41 1.07 -6.32 6.11
CA PHE A 41 2.38 -6.58 6.66
C PHE A 41 2.23 -7.14 8.08
N PRO A 42 2.23 -8.49 8.25
CA PRO A 42 2.08 -9.10 9.56
C PRO A 42 3.24 -8.73 10.50
N GLN A 43 2.94 -8.61 11.78
CA GLN A 43 3.96 -8.32 12.78
C GLN A 43 5.10 -9.34 12.73
N GLY A 44 6.34 -8.87 12.71
CA GLY A 44 7.55 -9.71 12.61
C GLY A 44 7.86 -10.26 11.22
N GLN A 45 7.04 -9.95 10.20
CA GLN A 45 7.21 -10.41 8.81
C GLN A 45 7.28 -9.25 7.80
N ALA A 46 7.38 -8.01 8.28
CA ALA A 46 7.28 -6.83 7.44
C ALA A 46 8.40 -6.69 6.41
N GLU A 47 9.61 -7.09 6.79
CA GLU A 47 10.77 -7.03 5.90
C GLU A 47 10.71 -8.14 4.86
N GLY A 48 11.04 -7.78 3.60
CA GLY A 48 11.16 -8.74 2.51
C GLY A 48 9.87 -9.07 1.76
N LEU A 49 8.67 -8.61 2.18
CA LEU A 49 7.45 -8.92 1.43
C LEU A 49 7.41 -8.19 0.08
N LEU A 50 7.73 -6.91 0.06
CA LEU A 50 7.82 -6.14 -1.18
C LEU A 50 8.99 -6.61 -2.05
N ASP A 51 10.11 -7.00 -1.42
CA ASP A 51 11.28 -7.56 -2.10
C ASP A 51 10.91 -8.86 -2.84
N ALA A 52 10.09 -9.71 -2.23
CA ALA A 52 9.58 -10.93 -2.85
C ALA A 52 8.69 -10.65 -4.08
N GLN A 53 7.90 -9.58 -4.06
CA GLN A 53 7.12 -9.16 -5.23
C GLN A 53 8.03 -8.70 -6.38
N PHE A 54 9.05 -7.90 -6.10
CA PHE A 54 10.01 -7.47 -7.12
C PHE A 54 10.82 -8.64 -7.69
N ALA A 55 11.24 -9.59 -6.85
CA ALA A 55 11.90 -10.81 -7.31
C ALA A 55 11.01 -11.61 -8.28
N ALA A 56 9.73 -11.79 -7.93
CA ALA A 56 8.77 -12.47 -8.80
C ALA A 56 8.57 -11.73 -10.14
N ALA A 57 8.49 -10.40 -10.10
CA ALA A 57 8.36 -9.60 -11.32
C ALA A 57 9.60 -9.66 -12.21
N GLU A 58 10.79 -9.69 -11.61
CA GLU A 58 12.08 -9.83 -12.33
C GLU A 58 12.18 -11.19 -12.99
N ASP A 59 11.88 -12.28 -12.29
CA ASP A 59 11.91 -13.65 -12.84
C ASP A 59 10.94 -13.83 -14.01
N LEU A 60 9.79 -13.16 -13.98
CA LEU A 60 8.80 -13.20 -15.06
C LEU A 60 9.09 -12.21 -16.20
N GLY A 61 9.87 -11.17 -15.95
CA GLY A 61 10.13 -10.11 -16.91
C GLY A 61 8.94 -9.18 -17.14
N ILE A 62 8.05 -9.00 -16.14
CA ILE A 62 6.93 -8.06 -16.18
C ILE A 62 7.32 -6.74 -15.52
N ARG A 63 6.85 -5.62 -16.07
CA ARG A 63 7.01 -4.31 -15.41
C ARG A 63 6.10 -4.24 -14.20
N MET A 64 6.71 -3.96 -13.04
CA MET A 64 6.01 -3.86 -11.75
C MET A 64 6.01 -2.44 -11.21
N TYR A 65 4.83 -1.91 -10.97
CA TYR A 65 4.63 -0.75 -10.13
C TYR A 65 4.09 -1.24 -8.78
N ALA A 66 4.97 -1.40 -7.81
CA ALA A 66 4.59 -1.89 -6.50
C ALA A 66 4.11 -0.74 -5.60
N SER A 67 3.13 -0.99 -4.80
CA SER A 67 2.82 -0.11 -3.68
C SER A 67 3.46 -0.62 -2.40
N ARG A 68 4.12 0.28 -1.63
CA ARG A 68 4.34 0.03 -0.22
C ARG A 68 3.06 0.46 0.51
N GLY A 69 2.10 -0.47 0.54
CA GLY A 69 0.85 -0.29 1.27
C GLY A 69 1.05 -0.41 2.77
N SER A 70 0.08 0.03 3.56
CA SER A 70 0.23 0.04 5.02
C SER A 70 -1.09 0.16 5.76
N MET A 71 -1.08 -0.29 7.02
CA MET A 71 -2.15 -0.12 7.99
C MET A 71 -1.52 0.12 9.37
N ASP A 72 -1.97 1.16 10.07
CA ASP A 72 -1.52 1.49 11.43
C ASP A 72 -2.67 1.64 12.43
N LEU A 73 -3.92 1.66 11.95
CA LEU A 73 -5.12 1.85 12.75
C LEU A 73 -5.84 0.52 12.95
N SER A 74 -5.67 -0.10 14.12
CA SER A 74 -6.29 -1.38 14.44
C SER A 74 -7.68 -1.24 15.06
N LYS A 75 -8.36 -2.37 15.28
CA LYS A 75 -9.68 -2.41 15.92
C LYS A 75 -9.72 -1.75 17.30
N LYS A 76 -8.67 -1.89 18.11
CA LYS A 76 -8.60 -1.29 19.45
C LYS A 76 -8.56 0.24 19.37
N ASP A 77 -8.06 0.78 18.24
CA ASP A 77 -7.93 2.21 17.99
C ASP A 77 -9.05 2.76 17.09
N GLY A 78 -10.07 1.93 16.83
CA GLY A 78 -11.26 2.31 16.06
C GLY A 78 -11.18 2.02 14.56
N GLY A 79 -10.14 1.31 14.09
CA GLY A 79 -10.02 0.83 12.71
C GLY A 79 -10.64 -0.56 12.48
N LEU A 80 -10.40 -1.14 11.31
CA LEU A 80 -10.93 -2.45 10.93
C LEU A 80 -9.93 -3.62 11.12
N PRO A 81 -8.62 -3.48 10.84
CA PRO A 81 -7.70 -4.60 10.92
C PRO A 81 -7.41 -5.04 12.35
N PRO A 82 -7.07 -6.31 12.59
CA PRO A 82 -6.57 -6.77 13.88
C PRO A 82 -5.14 -6.26 14.12
N ASP A 83 -4.72 -6.24 15.40
CA ASP A 83 -3.39 -5.78 15.79
C ASP A 83 -2.25 -6.55 15.09
N SER A 84 -2.48 -7.81 14.74
CA SER A 84 -1.46 -8.68 14.13
C SER A 84 -0.99 -8.26 12.72
N VAL A 85 -1.70 -7.34 12.05
CA VAL A 85 -1.40 -6.89 10.68
C VAL A 85 -1.27 -5.37 10.58
N VAL A 86 -1.10 -4.68 11.68
CA VAL A 86 -0.79 -3.24 11.70
C VAL A 86 0.63 -3.02 12.16
N GLN A 87 1.21 -1.91 11.72
CA GLN A 87 2.56 -1.47 12.05
C GLN A 87 2.51 -0.09 12.69
N THR A 88 3.60 0.34 13.31
CA THR A 88 3.75 1.75 13.73
C THR A 88 4.03 2.65 12.54
N VAL A 89 3.69 3.94 12.66
CA VAL A 89 3.98 4.94 11.63
C VAL A 89 5.46 4.96 11.27
N ASP A 90 6.34 4.94 12.27
CA ASP A 90 7.80 4.96 12.07
C ASP A 90 8.33 3.73 11.30
N GLU A 91 7.81 2.53 11.59
CA GLU A 91 8.16 1.31 10.85
C GLU A 91 7.73 1.41 9.40
N ILE A 92 6.51 1.88 9.16
CA ILE A 92 5.95 2.06 7.82
C ILE A 92 6.80 3.04 7.01
N LEU A 93 7.07 4.23 7.54
CA LEU A 93 7.79 5.28 6.82
C LEU A 93 9.24 4.87 6.52
N ARG A 94 9.92 4.22 7.46
CA ARG A 94 11.28 3.69 7.22
C ARG A 94 11.31 2.65 6.10
N ASP A 95 10.36 1.73 6.08
CA ASP A 95 10.30 0.72 5.02
C ASP A 95 9.83 1.32 3.68
N CYS A 96 8.96 2.32 3.69
CA CYS A 96 8.62 3.10 2.50
C CYS A 96 9.87 3.74 1.89
N GLN A 97 10.68 4.44 2.69
CA GLN A 97 11.93 5.05 2.22
C GLN A 97 12.87 3.99 1.68
N ARG A 98 13.14 2.90 2.43
CA ARG A 98 13.97 1.78 1.99
C ARG A 98 13.52 1.21 0.64
N ALA A 99 12.23 0.97 0.50
CA ALA A 99 11.68 0.40 -0.73
C ALA A 99 11.88 1.33 -1.94
N VAL A 100 11.68 2.64 -1.76
CA VAL A 100 11.93 3.62 -2.81
C VAL A 100 13.42 3.67 -3.17
N GLU A 101 14.30 3.80 -2.19
CA GLU A 101 15.75 3.85 -2.40
C GLU A 101 16.31 2.59 -3.07
N THR A 102 15.69 1.42 -2.81
CA THR A 102 16.15 0.14 -3.35
C THR A 102 15.61 -0.15 -4.76
N TYR A 103 14.35 0.18 -5.03
CA TYR A 103 13.66 -0.32 -6.22
C TYR A 103 13.15 0.74 -7.16
N HIS A 104 12.91 1.99 -6.71
CA HIS A 104 12.27 2.97 -7.56
C HIS A 104 13.23 3.49 -8.64
N ASP A 105 12.88 3.25 -9.90
CA ASP A 105 13.56 3.81 -11.06
C ASP A 105 12.60 4.78 -11.78
N PRO A 106 12.82 6.10 -11.72
CA PRO A 106 11.94 7.10 -12.33
C PRO A 106 12.09 7.19 -13.85
N SER A 107 13.00 6.42 -14.45
CA SER A 107 13.25 6.50 -15.89
C SER A 107 12.03 6.02 -16.68
N ARG A 108 11.88 6.58 -17.89
CA ARG A 108 10.77 6.20 -18.77
C ARG A 108 10.88 4.73 -19.14
N PHE A 109 9.76 3.99 -18.97
CA PHE A 109 9.67 2.54 -19.22
C PHE A 109 10.49 1.67 -18.27
N SER A 110 10.88 2.17 -17.13
CA SER A 110 11.54 1.37 -16.09
C SER A 110 10.74 0.12 -15.75
N MET A 111 11.44 -0.92 -15.34
CA MET A 111 10.83 -2.18 -14.95
C MET A 111 10.31 -2.18 -13.50
N ARG A 112 10.77 -1.22 -12.69
CA ARG A 112 10.48 -1.16 -11.26
C ARG A 112 10.12 0.25 -10.84
N MET A 113 8.95 0.41 -10.23
CA MET A 113 8.50 1.67 -9.62
C MET A 113 7.86 1.37 -8.27
N VAL A 114 7.92 2.33 -7.36
CA VAL A 114 7.29 2.26 -6.03
C VAL A 114 6.37 3.45 -5.83
N ALA A 115 5.19 3.20 -5.25
CA ALA A 115 4.29 4.22 -4.72
C ALA A 115 4.11 4.00 -3.22
N LEU A 116 3.84 5.05 -2.47
CA LEU A 116 3.38 4.95 -1.09
C LEU A 116 1.86 4.83 -1.08
N ALA A 117 1.34 3.80 -0.40
CA ALA A 117 -0.08 3.49 -0.50
C ALA A 117 -0.70 3.03 0.83
N PRO A 118 -0.89 3.92 1.82
CA PRO A 118 -1.75 3.64 2.96
C PRO A 118 -3.10 3.08 2.50
N CYS A 119 -3.60 2.01 3.16
CA CYS A 119 -4.65 1.17 2.60
C CYS A 119 -5.97 1.91 2.34
N SER A 120 -6.56 2.50 3.37
CA SER A 120 -7.83 3.24 3.28
C SER A 120 -8.13 3.97 4.59
N PRO A 121 -9.07 4.93 4.62
CA PRO A 121 -9.47 5.62 5.85
C PRO A 121 -9.94 4.71 6.99
N PHE A 122 -10.33 3.47 6.70
CA PHE A 122 -10.73 2.48 7.71
C PHE A 122 -9.56 1.92 8.52
N SER A 123 -8.36 1.98 8.01
CA SER A 123 -7.22 1.21 8.51
C SER A 123 -5.95 2.04 8.69
N VAL A 124 -6.05 3.35 8.44
CA VAL A 124 -4.92 4.26 8.58
C VAL A 124 -5.26 5.48 9.41
N SER A 125 -4.28 5.97 10.17
CA SER A 125 -4.40 7.18 10.96
C SER A 125 -4.23 8.43 10.09
N GLU A 126 -4.72 9.56 10.60
CA GLU A 126 -4.45 10.88 10.01
C GLU A 126 -2.95 11.17 9.94
N GLU A 127 -2.22 10.79 10.98
CA GLU A 127 -0.78 10.98 11.05
C GLU A 127 -0.05 10.24 9.92
N LEU A 128 -0.36 8.95 9.72
CA LEU A 128 0.22 8.16 8.63
C LEU A 128 -0.09 8.78 7.27
N LEU A 129 -1.33 9.22 7.02
CA LEU A 129 -1.69 9.87 5.77
C LEU A 129 -0.87 11.15 5.54
N ARG A 130 -0.75 12.03 6.52
CA ARG A 130 0.03 13.27 6.41
C ARG A 130 1.51 13.00 6.17
N GLN A 131 2.11 12.13 6.97
CA GLN A 131 3.53 11.80 6.87
C GLN A 131 3.85 11.09 5.54
N SER A 132 2.97 10.20 5.07
CA SER A 132 3.14 9.55 3.76
C SER A 132 3.09 10.55 2.61
N ALA A 133 2.22 11.57 2.68
CA ALA A 133 2.14 12.61 1.65
C ALA A 133 3.40 13.47 1.60
N ILE A 134 3.98 13.80 2.74
CA ILE A 134 5.25 14.53 2.84
C ILE A 134 6.38 13.66 2.28
N LEU A 135 6.54 12.45 2.80
CA LEU A 135 7.62 11.55 2.40
C LEU A 135 7.59 11.22 0.90
N ALA A 136 6.40 10.96 0.33
CA ALA A 136 6.28 10.67 -1.09
C ALA A 136 6.77 11.82 -1.97
N ARG A 137 6.46 13.08 -1.59
CA ARG A 137 6.91 14.27 -2.32
C ARG A 137 8.40 14.51 -2.16
N ASP A 138 8.95 14.29 -0.97
CA ASP A 138 10.38 14.38 -0.71
C ASP A 138 11.18 13.35 -1.53
N LEU A 139 10.62 12.16 -1.70
CA LEU A 139 11.23 11.08 -2.50
C LEU A 139 10.88 11.15 -4.00
N GLY A 140 9.98 12.04 -4.41
CA GLY A 140 9.57 12.19 -5.81
C GLY A 140 8.74 11.01 -6.33
N VAL A 141 8.02 10.29 -5.46
CA VAL A 141 7.14 9.16 -5.81
C VAL A 141 5.67 9.51 -5.67
N ARG A 142 4.80 8.65 -6.21
CA ARG A 142 3.35 8.88 -6.21
C ARG A 142 2.67 8.26 -4.99
N LEU A 143 1.47 8.75 -4.74
CA LEU A 143 0.57 8.31 -3.67
C LEU A 143 -0.64 7.57 -4.23
N HIS A 144 -1.05 6.52 -3.53
CA HIS A 144 -2.27 5.78 -3.83
C HIS A 144 -2.99 5.35 -2.55
N THR A 145 -4.31 5.27 -2.58
CA THR A 145 -5.14 4.70 -1.51
C THR A 145 -6.50 4.27 -2.07
N HIS A 146 -7.22 3.41 -1.35
CA HIS A 146 -8.64 3.20 -1.60
C HIS A 146 -9.43 4.38 -1.02
N LEU A 147 -10.37 4.89 -1.79
CA LEU A 147 -11.21 6.00 -1.37
C LEU A 147 -12.60 5.91 -2.00
N CYS A 148 -13.62 6.29 -1.26
CA CYS A 148 -15.02 6.26 -1.69
C CYS A 148 -15.50 4.87 -2.11
N GLU A 149 -14.96 3.81 -1.49
CA GLU A 149 -15.23 2.42 -1.82
C GLU A 149 -16.67 2.02 -1.45
N THR A 150 -17.13 2.42 -0.28
CA THR A 150 -18.44 2.03 0.24
C THR A 150 -19.13 3.15 1.02
N LYS A 151 -20.47 3.02 1.18
CA LYS A 151 -21.25 3.90 2.07
C LYS A 151 -20.82 3.82 3.54
N ASP A 152 -20.25 2.69 3.94
CA ASP A 152 -19.72 2.50 5.29
C ASP A 152 -18.47 3.35 5.52
N GLU A 153 -17.62 3.50 4.51
CA GLU A 153 -16.48 4.41 4.55
C GLU A 153 -16.93 5.86 4.69
N GLU A 154 -17.89 6.31 3.89
CA GLU A 154 -18.42 7.67 4.00
C GLU A 154 -18.95 7.94 5.40
N ARG A 155 -19.72 7.00 5.97
CA ARG A 155 -20.22 7.12 7.34
C ARG A 155 -19.09 7.18 8.35
N PHE A 156 -18.13 6.27 8.26
CA PHE A 156 -16.97 6.19 9.15
C PHE A 156 -16.17 7.51 9.15
N VAL A 157 -15.84 8.05 7.98
CA VAL A 157 -15.07 9.29 7.86
C VAL A 157 -15.88 10.49 8.38
N ARG A 158 -17.19 10.56 8.08
CA ARG A 158 -18.05 11.62 8.61
C ARG A 158 -18.17 11.61 10.13
N GLU A 159 -18.34 10.43 10.72
CA GLU A 159 -18.44 10.28 12.19
C GLU A 159 -17.12 10.64 12.88
N ARG A 160 -15.98 10.31 12.26
CA ARG A 160 -14.65 10.50 12.85
C ARG A 160 -14.08 11.92 12.63
N CYS A 161 -14.27 12.46 11.44
CA CYS A 161 -13.60 13.68 10.99
C CYS A 161 -14.57 14.82 10.64
N GLY A 162 -15.87 14.58 10.62
CA GLY A 162 -16.88 15.59 10.25
C GLY A 162 -16.91 15.96 8.77
N MET A 163 -16.15 15.26 7.93
CA MET A 163 -15.94 15.56 6.51
C MET A 163 -16.38 14.40 5.63
N ARG A 164 -16.61 14.66 4.35
CA ARG A 164 -16.73 13.61 3.34
C ARG A 164 -15.34 13.03 3.04
N PRO A 165 -15.22 11.78 2.54
CA PRO A 165 -13.93 11.16 2.29
C PRO A 165 -12.96 12.00 1.44
N LEU A 166 -13.40 12.57 0.34
CA LEU A 166 -12.53 13.39 -0.51
C LEU A 166 -12.12 14.71 0.16
N GLU A 167 -13.02 15.38 0.88
CA GLU A 167 -12.73 16.59 1.65
C GLU A 167 -11.69 16.30 2.75
N TYR A 168 -11.81 15.14 3.41
CA TYR A 168 -10.84 14.67 4.39
C TYR A 168 -9.47 14.47 3.75
N MET A 169 -9.39 13.77 2.64
CA MET A 169 -8.12 13.54 1.92
C MET A 169 -7.50 14.87 1.43
N GLU A 170 -8.31 15.81 0.94
CA GLU A 170 -7.83 17.15 0.57
C GLU A 170 -7.20 17.88 1.76
N SER A 171 -7.83 17.83 2.94
CA SER A 171 -7.30 18.44 4.17
C SER A 171 -5.96 17.85 4.63
N LEU A 172 -5.62 16.65 4.16
CA LEU A 172 -4.36 15.94 4.45
C LEU A 172 -3.31 16.08 3.35
N GLY A 173 -3.59 16.87 2.30
CA GLY A 173 -2.68 17.07 1.18
C GLY A 173 -2.71 15.93 0.14
N TRP A 174 -3.77 15.13 0.11
CA TRP A 174 -3.92 14.00 -0.81
C TRP A 174 -4.66 14.38 -2.10
N ILE A 175 -4.44 15.57 -2.62
CA ILE A 175 -4.94 16.04 -3.93
C ILE A 175 -3.76 16.55 -4.74
N GLY A 176 -3.63 16.10 -5.98
CA GLY A 176 -2.56 16.53 -6.87
C GLY A 176 -2.31 15.57 -8.03
N PRO A 177 -1.42 15.95 -8.96
CA PRO A 177 -1.05 15.10 -10.10
C PRO A 177 -0.22 13.86 -9.70
N ASP A 178 0.26 13.85 -8.48
CA ASP A 178 1.03 12.78 -7.84
C ASP A 178 0.14 11.77 -7.09
N VAL A 179 -1.18 12.00 -7.04
CA VAL A 179 -2.15 11.17 -6.29
C VAL A 179 -3.14 10.51 -7.23
N TRP A 180 -3.46 9.23 -6.99
CA TRP A 180 -4.62 8.56 -7.62
C TRP A 180 -5.32 7.63 -6.60
N TYR A 181 -6.58 7.29 -6.91
CA TYR A 181 -7.45 6.49 -6.06
C TYR A 181 -7.97 5.26 -6.79
#